data_8dc7ba3abf49f7950b0390666dacddaa
#
_entry.id   8dc7ba3abf49f7950b0390666dacddaa
#
_cell.length_a   1.000
_cell.length_b   1.000
_cell.length_c   1.000
_cell.angle_alpha   90.00
_cell.angle_beta   90.00
_cell.angle_gamma   90.00
#
_symmetry.space_group_name_H-M   'P 1'
#
loop_
_entity.id
_entity.type
_entity.pdbx_description
1 polymer ?
#
loop_
_entity_poly.entity_id
_entity_poly.type
_entity_poly.pdbx_seq_one_letter_code
_entity_poly.pdbx_strand_id
1 'polypeptide(L)'
;MVRSLLPLAALALAACVQAPPATPSDQVPMVRICDDKGCSDRPRNSASFDATRDTNPEQTPRIAALTALAEKDPRAAYDLGLRYFRGDGVPQNSYQALQWMRSAGERGHAQAQLALGRLYLSGLQEMGADPAEAERWLSMAAGRGDKEAGKLLAEASAARKKNQDEYKAWLDLKRQIELESWQTRYTYYWVWQPTGWSSRY
;
A
#
# COMPACT_ATOMS: atom_id res chain seq x y z
N MET A 1 44.94 8.90 73.04
CA MET A 1 44.72 9.38 71.66
C MET A 1 43.54 8.61 71.07
N VAL A 2 42.37 9.16 71.19
CA VAL A 2 41.11 8.54 70.74
C VAL A 2 40.61 9.30 69.50
N ARG A 3 40.60 8.66 68.34
CA ARG A 3 40.06 9.18 67.09
C ARG A 3 38.62 8.73 66.95
N SER A 4 37.69 9.69 67.14
CA SER A 4 36.27 9.52 66.86
C SER A 4 36.03 9.43 65.35
N LEU A 5 35.38 8.33 64.93
CA LEU A 5 34.80 8.16 63.59
C LEU A 5 33.32 8.52 63.66
N LEU A 6 32.92 9.59 62.96
CA LEU A 6 31.52 9.93 62.69
C LEU A 6 30.98 9.15 61.51
N PRO A 7 29.80 8.58 61.58
CA PRO A 7 29.17 7.95 60.42
C PRO A 7 28.44 9.01 59.58
N LEU A 8 28.74 9.07 58.27
CA LEU A 8 27.99 9.83 57.26
C LEU A 8 26.63 9.15 57.05
N ALA A 9 25.58 9.81 57.46
CA ALA A 9 24.22 9.43 57.13
C ALA A 9 23.92 9.86 55.65
N ALA A 10 23.80 8.89 54.77
CA ALA A 10 23.35 9.10 53.40
C ALA A 10 21.83 9.32 53.40
N LEU A 11 21.38 10.54 53.17
CA LEU A 11 19.98 10.86 52.89
C LEU A 11 19.65 10.39 51.46
N ALA A 12 18.92 9.29 51.35
CA ALA A 12 18.30 8.87 50.09
C ALA A 12 17.07 9.75 49.82
N LEU A 13 17.19 10.72 48.90
CA LEU A 13 16.07 11.44 48.35
C LEU A 13 15.33 10.50 47.41
N ALA A 14 14.26 9.86 47.90
CA ALA A 14 13.28 9.18 47.05
C ALA A 14 12.47 10.26 46.32
N ALA A 15 12.87 10.59 45.09
CA ALA A 15 12.06 11.37 44.18
C ALA A 15 10.88 10.49 43.73
N CYS A 16 9.72 10.68 44.34
CA CYS A 16 8.45 10.19 43.78
C CYS A 16 8.22 10.89 42.45
N VAL A 17 8.52 10.21 41.35
CA VAL A 17 8.04 10.61 40.02
C VAL A 17 6.54 10.39 40.02
N GLN A 18 5.80 11.46 40.34
CA GLN A 18 4.36 11.48 40.13
C GLN A 18 4.14 11.46 38.61
N ALA A 19 3.48 10.38 38.14
CA ALA A 19 2.96 10.34 36.78
C ALA A 19 2.09 11.59 36.55
N PRO A 20 2.22 12.28 35.40
CA PRO A 20 1.36 13.41 35.10
C PRO A 20 -0.10 12.96 35.17
N PRO A 21 -1.03 13.81 35.69
CA PRO A 21 -2.45 13.49 35.69
C PRO A 21 -2.89 13.24 34.25
N ALA A 22 -3.59 12.10 34.05
CA ALA A 22 -4.17 11.76 32.76
C ALA A 22 -5.00 12.96 32.27
N THR A 23 -4.62 13.51 31.13
CA THR A 23 -5.35 14.59 30.50
C THR A 23 -6.75 14.07 30.12
N PRO A 24 -7.83 14.88 30.22
CA PRO A 24 -9.19 14.44 29.90
C PRO A 24 -9.44 14.20 28.40
N SER A 25 -8.40 13.88 27.64
CA SER A 25 -8.47 13.57 26.19
C SER A 25 -8.83 12.14 25.87
N ASP A 26 -9.07 11.27 26.85
CA ASP A 26 -9.47 9.86 26.62
C ASP A 26 -10.97 9.66 26.35
N GLN A 27 -11.73 10.75 26.24
CA GLN A 27 -13.11 10.62 25.75
C GLN A 27 -13.07 10.56 24.22
N VAL A 28 -13.13 9.33 23.71
CA VAL A 28 -13.30 9.12 22.28
C VAL A 28 -14.56 9.83 21.81
N PRO A 29 -14.48 10.77 20.86
CA PRO A 29 -15.64 11.52 20.41
C PRO A 29 -16.69 10.58 19.85
N MET A 30 -17.95 10.75 20.26
CA MET A 30 -19.08 10.01 19.75
C MET A 30 -19.47 10.54 18.36
N VAL A 31 -19.77 9.64 17.44
CA VAL A 31 -20.24 9.95 16.08
C VAL A 31 -21.60 9.29 15.89
N ARG A 32 -22.54 10.06 15.35
CA ARG A 32 -23.86 9.52 15.00
C ARG A 32 -23.77 8.76 13.69
N ILE A 33 -24.04 7.46 13.74
CA ILE A 33 -24.09 6.57 12.58
C ILE A 33 -25.53 6.15 12.37
N CYS A 34 -26.04 6.34 11.15
CA CYS A 34 -27.39 5.94 10.75
C CYS A 34 -27.28 4.76 9.77
N ASP A 35 -28.00 3.69 10.06
CA ASP A 35 -28.17 2.52 9.19
C ASP A 35 -29.67 2.31 8.89
N ASP A 36 -30.00 1.25 8.17
CA ASP A 36 -31.37 0.87 7.83
C ASP A 36 -32.27 0.57 9.04
N LYS A 37 -31.70 0.40 10.24
CA LYS A 37 -32.38 0.16 11.51
C LYS A 37 -32.53 1.41 12.37
N GLY A 38 -31.94 2.54 11.97
CA GLY A 38 -31.98 3.81 12.66
C GLY A 38 -30.63 4.44 12.94
N CYS A 39 -30.63 5.54 13.72
CA CYS A 39 -29.42 6.27 14.07
C CYS A 39 -28.99 5.92 15.50
N SER A 40 -27.69 5.61 15.69
CA SER A 40 -27.08 5.36 17.00
C SER A 40 -25.79 6.16 17.17
N ASP A 41 -25.53 6.65 18.38
CA ASP A 41 -24.28 7.32 18.71
C ASP A 41 -23.24 6.26 19.09
N ARG A 42 -22.11 6.23 18.35
CA ARG A 42 -21.02 5.28 18.58
C ARG A 42 -19.71 6.01 18.77
N PRO A 43 -18.77 5.47 19.56
CA PRO A 43 -17.43 6.02 19.65
C PRO A 43 -16.76 6.07 18.27
N ARG A 44 -16.05 7.15 17.96
CA ARG A 44 -15.36 7.35 16.66
C ARG A 44 -14.35 6.25 16.35
N ASN A 45 -13.80 5.60 17.37
CA ASN A 45 -12.89 4.46 17.22
C ASN A 45 -13.61 3.11 17.18
N SER A 46 -14.96 3.07 17.38
CA SER A 46 -15.72 1.86 17.05
C SER A 46 -15.73 1.76 15.53
N ALA A 47 -14.98 0.79 15.00
CA ALA A 47 -15.03 0.51 13.58
C ALA A 47 -16.49 0.33 13.17
N SER A 48 -16.97 1.15 12.22
CA SER A 48 -18.26 0.93 11.56
C SER A 48 -18.25 -0.41 10.81
N PHE A 49 -17.08 -0.95 10.59
CA PHE A 49 -16.80 -2.25 10.01
C PHE A 49 -16.08 -3.12 11.04
N ASP A 50 -16.82 -3.99 11.69
CA ASP A 50 -16.25 -5.07 12.51
C ASP A 50 -16.05 -6.29 11.60
N ALA A 51 -14.83 -6.43 11.09
CA ALA A 51 -14.45 -7.55 10.24
C ALA A 51 -14.66 -8.92 10.91
N THR A 52 -14.84 -8.95 12.24
CA THR A 52 -15.08 -10.18 13.00
C THR A 52 -16.57 -10.48 13.18
N ARG A 53 -17.44 -9.48 13.00
CA ARG A 53 -18.88 -9.62 13.22
C ARG A 53 -19.61 -10.37 12.12
N ASP A 54 -19.09 -10.31 10.88
CA ASP A 54 -19.68 -10.97 9.71
C ASP A 54 -19.07 -12.34 9.45
N THR A 55 -18.16 -12.83 10.28
CA THR A 55 -17.64 -14.19 10.18
C THR A 55 -18.68 -15.16 10.73
N ASN A 56 -19.39 -15.84 9.84
CA ASN A 56 -20.20 -16.98 10.21
C ASN A 56 -19.30 -18.02 10.95
N PRO A 57 -19.59 -18.34 12.23
CA PRO A 57 -18.73 -19.22 13.03
C PRO A 57 -18.55 -20.62 12.41
N GLU A 58 -19.46 -21.05 11.52
CA GLU A 58 -19.32 -22.29 10.77
C GLU A 58 -18.33 -22.19 9.59
N GLN A 59 -18.04 -20.98 9.11
CA GLN A 59 -17.13 -20.78 7.98
C GLN A 59 -15.66 -20.72 8.43
N THR A 60 -15.41 -20.29 9.67
CA THR A 60 -14.06 -20.17 10.21
C THR A 60 -13.21 -21.46 10.10
N PRO A 61 -13.71 -22.64 10.52
CA PRO A 61 -12.95 -23.89 10.37
C PRO A 61 -12.76 -24.31 8.92
N ARG A 62 -13.71 -24.02 8.04
CA ARG A 62 -13.57 -24.30 6.60
C ARG A 62 -12.52 -23.44 5.94
N ILE A 63 -12.47 -22.16 6.30
CA ILE A 63 -11.44 -21.24 5.78
C ILE A 63 -10.06 -21.63 6.33
N ALA A 64 -9.94 -22.01 7.60
CA ALA A 64 -8.68 -22.49 8.16
C ALA A 64 -8.18 -23.75 7.45
N ALA A 65 -9.06 -24.71 7.16
CA ALA A 65 -8.72 -25.91 6.39
C ALA A 65 -8.32 -25.57 4.94
N LEU A 66 -9.02 -24.63 4.31
CA LEU A 66 -8.68 -24.15 2.96
C LEU A 66 -7.33 -23.45 2.94
N THR A 67 -7.02 -22.64 3.96
CA THR A 67 -5.72 -21.96 4.09
C THR A 67 -4.58 -22.97 4.21
N ALA A 68 -4.72 -24.00 5.05
CA ALA A 68 -3.72 -25.05 5.18
C ALA A 68 -3.52 -25.84 3.87
N LEU A 69 -4.59 -26.03 3.09
CA LEU A 69 -4.52 -26.64 1.79
C LEU A 69 -3.87 -25.69 0.76
N ALA A 70 -4.18 -24.42 0.80
CA ALA A 70 -3.67 -23.38 -0.11
C ALA A 70 -2.14 -23.21 -0.04
N GLU A 71 -1.54 -23.50 1.11
CA GLU A 71 -0.07 -23.54 1.26
C GLU A 71 0.58 -24.61 0.37
N LYS A 72 -0.13 -25.70 0.10
CA LYS A 72 0.37 -26.88 -0.65
C LYS A 72 -0.15 -26.95 -2.07
N ASP A 73 -1.43 -26.62 -2.30
CA ASP A 73 -2.10 -26.75 -3.58
C ASP A 73 -2.37 -25.36 -4.20
N PRO A 74 -1.84 -25.06 -5.40
CA PRO A 74 -2.07 -23.80 -6.09
C PRO A 74 -3.55 -23.57 -6.47
N ARG A 75 -4.35 -24.63 -6.64
CA ARG A 75 -5.78 -24.50 -6.90
C ARG A 75 -6.52 -23.98 -5.67
N ALA A 76 -6.21 -24.51 -4.50
CA ALA A 76 -6.76 -24.07 -3.24
C ALA A 76 -6.33 -22.62 -2.93
N ALA A 77 -5.08 -22.25 -3.23
CA ALA A 77 -4.59 -20.89 -3.10
C ALA A 77 -5.36 -19.91 -4.01
N TYR A 78 -5.65 -20.30 -5.24
CA TYR A 78 -6.47 -19.49 -6.14
C TYR A 78 -7.91 -19.33 -5.62
N ASP A 79 -8.53 -20.42 -5.14
CA ASP A 79 -9.89 -20.37 -4.54
C ASP A 79 -9.91 -19.46 -3.31
N LEU A 80 -8.92 -19.57 -2.42
CA LEU A 80 -8.80 -18.72 -1.26
C LEU A 80 -8.60 -17.24 -1.67
N GLY A 81 -7.80 -16.97 -2.69
CA GLY A 81 -7.63 -15.64 -3.27
C GLY A 81 -8.96 -15.06 -3.79
N LEU A 82 -9.76 -15.85 -4.49
CA LEU A 82 -11.09 -15.44 -4.96
C LEU A 82 -12.06 -15.15 -3.81
N ARG A 83 -12.00 -15.91 -2.71
CA ARG A 83 -12.82 -15.69 -1.53
C ARG A 83 -12.47 -14.35 -0.84
N TYR A 84 -11.19 -14.05 -0.67
CA TYR A 84 -10.75 -12.75 -0.18
C TYR A 84 -11.13 -11.60 -1.12
N PHE A 85 -11.11 -11.84 -2.43
CA PHE A 85 -11.48 -10.82 -3.41
C PHE A 85 -12.99 -10.49 -3.37
N ARG A 86 -13.83 -11.50 -3.15
CA ARG A 86 -15.29 -11.37 -3.11
C ARG A 86 -15.85 -11.10 -1.70
N GLY A 87 -15.11 -11.40 -0.66
CA GLY A 87 -15.62 -11.41 0.72
C GLY A 87 -16.46 -12.65 1.05
N ASP A 88 -16.17 -13.80 0.38
CA ASP A 88 -16.94 -15.03 0.56
C ASP A 88 -16.41 -15.87 1.73
N GLY A 89 -17.07 -15.77 2.86
CA GLY A 89 -16.72 -16.45 4.10
C GLY A 89 -15.49 -15.88 4.83
N VAL A 90 -14.92 -14.82 4.28
CA VAL A 90 -13.85 -14.01 4.86
C VAL A 90 -14.14 -12.54 4.59
N PRO A 91 -13.68 -11.61 5.42
CA PRO A 91 -13.74 -10.20 5.09
C PRO A 91 -13.04 -9.92 3.76
N GLN A 92 -13.67 -9.09 2.92
CA GLN A 92 -13.08 -8.71 1.66
C GLN A 92 -11.73 -8.03 1.89
N ASN A 93 -10.69 -8.51 1.22
CA ASN A 93 -9.34 -7.98 1.35
C ASN A 93 -8.57 -8.21 0.05
N SER A 94 -8.47 -7.15 -0.75
CA SER A 94 -7.78 -7.18 -2.05
C SER A 94 -6.29 -7.50 -1.94
N TYR A 95 -5.63 -7.05 -0.86
CA TYR A 95 -4.23 -7.36 -0.63
C TYR A 95 -4.02 -8.87 -0.39
N GLN A 96 -4.81 -9.48 0.51
CA GLN A 96 -4.75 -10.92 0.77
C GLN A 96 -5.14 -11.73 -0.48
N ALA A 97 -6.15 -11.27 -1.22
CA ALA A 97 -6.55 -11.88 -2.47
C ALA A 97 -5.38 -11.96 -3.46
N LEU A 98 -4.69 -10.82 -3.68
CA LEU A 98 -3.52 -10.78 -4.57
C LEU A 98 -2.37 -11.66 -4.10
N GLN A 99 -2.10 -11.72 -2.79
CA GLN A 99 -1.05 -12.58 -2.23
C GLN A 99 -1.30 -14.06 -2.56
N TRP A 100 -2.52 -14.54 -2.31
CA TRP A 100 -2.88 -15.92 -2.59
C TRP A 100 -2.94 -16.23 -4.09
N MET A 101 -3.47 -15.29 -4.91
CA MET A 101 -3.47 -15.44 -6.36
C MET A 101 -2.05 -15.47 -6.94
N ARG A 102 -1.14 -14.60 -6.45
CA ARG A 102 0.27 -14.62 -6.85
C ARG A 102 0.93 -15.94 -6.49
N SER A 103 0.75 -16.42 -5.27
CA SER A 103 1.25 -17.72 -4.83
C SER A 103 0.75 -18.85 -5.74
N ALA A 104 -0.51 -18.83 -6.14
CA ALA A 104 -1.06 -19.80 -7.09
C ALA A 104 -0.44 -19.66 -8.49
N GLY A 105 -0.32 -18.43 -8.99
CA GLY A 105 0.24 -18.11 -10.30
C GLY A 105 1.72 -18.48 -10.44
N GLU A 106 2.53 -18.21 -9.42
CA GLU A 106 3.95 -18.59 -9.34
C GLU A 106 4.15 -20.09 -9.36
N ARG A 107 3.26 -20.83 -8.68
CA ARG A 107 3.24 -22.29 -8.70
C ARG A 107 2.59 -22.88 -9.97
N GLY A 108 2.27 -22.02 -10.93
CA GLY A 108 1.88 -22.43 -12.27
C GLY A 108 0.39 -22.64 -12.49
N HIS A 109 -0.50 -22.09 -11.65
CA HIS A 109 -1.93 -22.16 -11.89
C HIS A 109 -2.35 -21.18 -13.00
N ALA A 110 -2.72 -21.71 -14.18
CA ALA A 110 -2.98 -20.89 -15.38
C ALA A 110 -4.11 -19.86 -15.18
N GLN A 111 -5.20 -20.26 -14.50
CA GLN A 111 -6.32 -19.33 -14.24
C GLN A 111 -5.92 -18.21 -13.28
N ALA A 112 -5.03 -18.46 -12.30
CA ALA A 112 -4.51 -17.42 -11.44
C ALA A 112 -3.63 -16.44 -12.23
N GLN A 113 -2.81 -16.91 -13.14
CA GLN A 113 -1.99 -16.07 -14.02
C GLN A 113 -2.86 -15.17 -14.91
N LEU A 114 -3.91 -15.72 -15.53
CA LEU A 114 -4.86 -14.95 -16.32
C LEU A 114 -5.61 -13.92 -15.45
N ALA A 115 -6.11 -14.33 -14.28
CA ALA A 115 -6.83 -13.46 -13.36
C ALA A 115 -5.94 -12.30 -12.89
N LEU A 116 -4.70 -12.56 -12.50
CA LEU A 116 -3.72 -11.53 -12.12
C LEU A 116 -3.47 -10.55 -13.28
N GLY A 117 -3.28 -11.08 -14.48
CA GLY A 117 -3.09 -10.25 -15.66
C GLY A 117 -4.25 -9.28 -15.90
N ARG A 118 -5.49 -9.75 -15.76
CA ARG A 118 -6.69 -8.91 -15.85
C ARG A 118 -6.74 -7.86 -14.74
N LEU A 119 -6.48 -8.26 -13.49
CA LEU A 119 -6.51 -7.36 -12.35
C LEU A 119 -5.46 -6.25 -12.47
N TYR A 120 -4.25 -6.57 -12.92
CA TYR A 120 -3.20 -5.58 -13.13
C TYR A 120 -3.45 -4.70 -14.36
N LEU A 121 -4.13 -5.22 -15.38
CA LEU A 121 -4.47 -4.42 -16.57
C LEU A 121 -5.59 -3.41 -16.27
N SER A 122 -6.64 -3.85 -15.56
CA SER A 122 -7.78 -2.98 -15.20
C SER A 122 -7.50 -2.07 -14.01
N GLY A 123 -6.57 -2.43 -13.15
CA GLY A 123 -6.36 -1.84 -11.85
C GLY A 123 -7.37 -2.31 -10.80
N LEU A 124 -7.01 -2.17 -9.54
CA LEU A 124 -7.88 -2.32 -8.37
C LEU A 124 -8.16 -0.93 -7.79
N GLN A 125 -9.24 -0.78 -7.01
CA GLN A 125 -9.59 0.52 -6.40
C GLN A 125 -8.45 1.14 -5.60
N GLU A 126 -7.64 0.30 -4.95
CA GLU A 126 -6.51 0.72 -4.09
C GLU A 126 -5.19 0.81 -4.85
N MET A 127 -5.10 0.15 -6.01
CA MET A 127 -3.91 0.14 -6.87
C MET A 127 -4.32 0.49 -8.29
N GLY A 128 -3.67 1.46 -8.89
CA GLY A 128 -3.85 1.78 -10.29
C GLY A 128 -3.48 0.60 -11.19
N ALA A 129 -3.76 0.73 -12.49
CA ALA A 129 -3.34 -0.25 -13.48
C ALA A 129 -1.81 -0.33 -13.54
N ASP A 130 -1.29 -1.55 -13.59
CA ASP A 130 0.13 -1.84 -13.81
C ASP A 130 0.29 -2.74 -15.05
N PRO A 131 0.42 -2.14 -16.24
CA PRO A 131 0.56 -2.90 -17.47
C PRO A 131 1.84 -3.75 -17.53
N ALA A 132 2.89 -3.42 -16.77
CA ALA A 132 4.12 -4.19 -16.76
C ALA A 132 3.94 -5.51 -15.99
N GLU A 133 3.30 -5.47 -14.83
CA GLU A 133 2.92 -6.68 -14.10
C GLU A 133 1.86 -7.48 -14.87
N ALA A 134 0.88 -6.82 -15.49
CA ALA A 134 -0.10 -7.49 -16.36
C ALA A 134 0.57 -8.28 -17.47
N GLU A 135 1.52 -7.66 -18.19
CA GLU A 135 2.29 -8.31 -19.28
C GLU A 135 3.05 -9.55 -18.78
N ARG A 136 3.66 -9.46 -17.60
CA ARG A 136 4.38 -10.58 -17.00
C ARG A 136 3.46 -11.79 -16.76
N TRP A 137 2.31 -11.58 -16.11
CA TRP A 137 1.38 -12.65 -15.80
C TRP A 137 0.70 -13.21 -17.03
N LEU A 138 0.30 -12.34 -17.96
CA LEU A 138 -0.33 -12.74 -19.22
C LEU A 138 0.61 -13.49 -20.15
N SER A 139 1.91 -13.14 -20.15
CA SER A 139 2.91 -13.89 -20.94
C SER A 139 3.07 -15.32 -20.45
N MET A 140 3.02 -15.55 -19.14
CA MET A 140 3.07 -16.89 -18.56
C MET A 140 1.82 -17.72 -18.92
N ALA A 141 0.63 -17.12 -18.87
CA ALA A 141 -0.61 -17.78 -19.25
C ALA A 141 -0.67 -18.06 -20.77
N ALA A 142 -0.29 -17.08 -21.60
CA ALA A 142 -0.24 -17.22 -23.06
C ALA A 142 0.78 -18.28 -23.51
N GLY A 143 1.95 -18.35 -22.86
CA GLY A 143 2.95 -19.39 -23.10
C GLY A 143 2.46 -20.81 -22.84
N ARG A 144 1.35 -20.98 -22.13
CA ARG A 144 0.65 -22.26 -21.91
C ARG A 144 -0.49 -22.48 -22.89
N GLY A 145 -0.67 -21.62 -23.87
CA GLY A 145 -1.66 -21.76 -24.93
C GLY A 145 -3.01 -21.08 -24.61
N ASP A 146 -3.12 -20.26 -23.56
CA ASP A 146 -4.33 -19.51 -23.28
C ASP A 146 -4.50 -18.39 -24.33
N LYS A 147 -5.53 -18.54 -25.16
CA LYS A 147 -5.81 -17.60 -26.26
C LYS A 147 -6.29 -16.24 -25.78
N GLU A 148 -6.97 -16.20 -24.64
CA GLU A 148 -7.44 -14.95 -24.05
C GLU A 148 -6.26 -14.18 -23.45
N ALA A 149 -5.38 -14.86 -22.72
CA ALA A 149 -4.14 -14.28 -22.24
C ALA A 149 -3.31 -13.69 -23.37
N GLY A 150 -3.26 -14.33 -24.55
CA GLY A 150 -2.58 -13.81 -25.72
C GLY A 150 -3.15 -12.48 -26.23
N LYS A 151 -4.47 -12.31 -26.21
CA LYS A 151 -5.12 -11.04 -26.59
C LYS A 151 -4.84 -9.94 -25.58
N LEU A 152 -5.02 -10.24 -24.30
CA LEU A 152 -4.76 -9.30 -23.20
C LEU A 152 -3.28 -8.94 -23.10
N LEU A 153 -2.37 -9.84 -23.45
CA LEU A 153 -0.94 -9.57 -23.51
C LEU A 153 -0.61 -8.45 -24.51
N ALA A 154 -1.24 -8.50 -25.70
CA ALA A 154 -1.07 -7.45 -26.70
C ALA A 154 -1.59 -6.09 -26.17
N GLU A 155 -2.71 -6.07 -25.46
CA GLU A 155 -3.25 -4.88 -24.81
C GLU A 155 -2.33 -4.35 -23.70
N ALA A 156 -1.83 -5.23 -22.83
CA ALA A 156 -0.91 -4.87 -21.74
C ALA A 156 0.40 -4.28 -22.28
N SER A 157 0.96 -4.88 -23.34
CA SER A 157 2.19 -4.37 -23.96
C SER A 157 1.99 -3.00 -24.62
N ALA A 158 0.84 -2.76 -25.26
CA ALA A 158 0.47 -1.47 -25.81
C ALA A 158 0.29 -0.40 -24.70
N ALA A 159 -0.41 -0.75 -23.62
CA ALA A 159 -0.60 0.13 -22.48
C ALA A 159 0.74 0.48 -21.79
N ARG A 160 1.62 -0.51 -21.61
CA ARG A 160 2.97 -0.27 -21.06
C ARG A 160 3.79 0.68 -21.94
N LYS A 161 3.75 0.47 -23.25
CA LYS A 161 4.45 1.36 -24.22
C LYS A 161 3.91 2.79 -24.10
N LYS A 162 2.59 2.96 -24.07
CA LYS A 162 1.95 4.26 -23.89
C LYS A 162 2.42 4.96 -22.62
N ASN A 163 2.41 4.27 -21.48
CA ASN A 163 2.88 4.84 -20.21
C ASN A 163 4.36 5.24 -20.27
N GLN A 164 5.20 4.46 -20.96
CA GLN A 164 6.62 4.80 -21.16
C GLN A 164 6.78 6.05 -22.04
N ASP A 165 6.00 6.18 -23.09
CA ASP A 165 6.06 7.33 -24.00
C ASP A 165 5.55 8.60 -23.30
N GLU A 166 4.48 8.51 -22.48
CA GLU A 166 4.00 9.60 -21.64
C GLU A 166 5.03 10.03 -20.61
N TYR A 167 5.70 9.05 -19.96
CA TYR A 167 6.76 9.36 -19.00
C TYR A 167 7.96 10.06 -19.66
N LYS A 168 8.37 9.64 -20.86
CA LYS A 168 9.43 10.31 -21.62
C LYS A 168 9.02 11.75 -21.99
N ALA A 169 7.80 11.92 -22.50
CA ALA A 169 7.29 13.25 -22.83
C ALA A 169 7.27 14.18 -21.59
N TRP A 170 6.89 13.64 -20.42
CA TRP A 170 6.95 14.40 -19.17
C TRP A 170 8.38 14.78 -18.78
N LEU A 171 9.36 13.86 -18.92
CA LEU A 171 10.78 14.16 -18.66
C LEU A 171 11.33 15.24 -19.60
N ASP A 172 10.93 15.21 -20.89
CA ASP A 172 11.36 16.21 -21.87
C ASP A 172 10.75 17.58 -21.55
N LEU A 173 9.46 17.61 -21.19
CA LEU A 173 8.80 18.84 -20.73
C LEU A 173 9.46 19.41 -19.47
N LYS A 174 9.75 18.56 -18.49
CA LYS A 174 10.46 18.97 -17.25
C LYS A 174 11.81 19.58 -17.57
N ARG A 175 12.57 18.96 -18.48
CA ARG A 175 13.87 19.49 -18.94
C ARG A 175 13.73 20.84 -19.62
N GLN A 176 12.71 21.02 -20.45
CA GLN A 176 12.44 22.32 -21.10
C GLN A 176 12.13 23.41 -20.07
N ILE A 177 11.27 23.12 -19.10
CA ILE A 177 10.93 24.07 -18.01
C ILE A 177 12.19 24.44 -17.21
N GLU A 178 13.04 23.46 -16.90
CA GLU A 178 14.29 23.71 -16.21
C GLU A 178 15.20 24.64 -17.02
N LEU A 179 15.39 24.37 -18.32
CA LEU A 179 16.21 25.20 -19.20
C LEU A 179 15.66 26.63 -19.32
N GLU A 180 14.34 26.79 -19.50
CA GLU A 180 13.70 28.11 -19.55
C GLU A 180 13.87 28.84 -18.21
N SER A 181 13.72 28.15 -17.09
CA SER A 181 13.89 28.75 -15.76
C SER A 181 15.33 29.20 -15.53
N TRP A 182 16.31 28.47 -16.07
CA TRP A 182 17.71 28.88 -16.03
C TRP A 182 17.94 30.14 -16.90
N GLN A 183 17.41 30.17 -18.11
CA GLN A 183 17.56 31.32 -19.01
C GLN A 183 16.89 32.59 -18.45
N THR A 184 15.76 32.46 -17.78
CA THR A 184 15.05 33.62 -17.17
C THR A 184 15.62 34.04 -15.84
N ARG A 185 16.21 33.12 -15.06
CA ARG A 185 16.79 33.41 -13.73
C ARG A 185 18.14 34.10 -13.82
N TYR A 186 18.89 33.90 -14.90
CA TYR A 186 20.21 34.50 -15.14
C TYR A 186 20.11 35.59 -16.23
N THR A 187 19.23 36.55 -16.05
CA THR A 187 19.20 37.78 -16.86
C THR A 187 20.42 38.65 -16.58
N TYR A 188 21.15 38.35 -15.50
CA TYR A 188 22.37 39.06 -15.15
C TYR A 188 23.58 38.17 -15.48
N TYR A 189 24.37 38.57 -16.49
CA TYR A 189 25.70 38.01 -16.69
C TYR A 189 26.73 39.07 -16.32
N TRP A 190 27.70 38.62 -15.59
CA TRP A 190 28.81 39.48 -15.22
C TRP A 190 29.83 39.47 -16.35
N VAL A 191 30.15 40.65 -16.85
CA VAL A 191 31.19 40.84 -17.89
C VAL A 191 32.36 41.54 -17.27
N TRP A 192 33.57 40.97 -17.45
CA TRP A 192 34.78 41.61 -17.08
C TRP A 192 35.05 42.76 -18.06
N GLN A 193 35.26 43.95 -17.52
CA GLN A 193 35.71 45.12 -18.28
C GLN A 193 37.04 45.59 -17.69
N PRO A 194 37.84 46.40 -18.42
CA PRO A 194 39.13 46.93 -17.90
C PRO A 194 39.05 47.67 -16.58
N THR A 195 37.82 48.11 -16.22
CA THR A 195 37.50 48.79 -14.97
C THR A 195 36.99 47.87 -13.86
N GLY A 196 36.82 46.58 -14.12
CA GLY A 196 36.32 45.58 -13.18
C GLY A 196 35.07 44.84 -13.70
N TRP A 197 34.47 44.02 -12.82
CA TRP A 197 33.25 43.25 -13.10
C TRP A 197 32.01 44.17 -13.14
N SER A 198 31.25 44.11 -14.24
CA SER A 198 29.98 44.81 -14.36
C SER A 198 28.88 43.83 -14.74
N SER A 199 27.64 44.02 -14.17
CA SER A 199 26.46 43.28 -14.57
C SER A 199 25.85 43.90 -15.81
N ARG A 200 25.45 43.10 -16.80
CA ARG A 200 24.58 43.52 -17.88
C ARG A 200 23.21 42.88 -17.74
N TYR A 201 22.16 43.66 -18.00
CA TYR A 201 20.78 43.24 -18.09
C TYR A 201 20.49 42.65 -19.48
#